data_8ddbaeb2f986729126225c04d1e51584
#
_entry.id   8ddbaeb2f986729126225c04d1e51584
#
_cell.length_a   1.000
_cell.length_b   1.000
_cell.length_c   1.000
_cell.angle_alpha   90.00
_cell.angle_beta   90.00
_cell.angle_gamma   90.00
#
_symmetry.space_group_name_H-M   'P 1'
#
loop_
_entity.id
_entity.type
_entity.pdbx_description
1 polymer ?
#
loop_
_entity_poly.entity_id
_entity_poly.type
_entity_poly.pdbx_seq_one_letter_code
_entity_poly.pdbx_strand_id
1 'polypeptide(L)'
;MEHSIDQTLGNNLDHDLDQNLDQNNEQLKYWVALGRVRHLGAVRFRRLEACFGRAEYVWKASFTELKAAGMETRVAREMIAARSQVSPDGEMDRLARAGVKAITWHHPEYPVRLKEIHDPPPVLYYQGELLPSDQRSVAVVGTRSPTSYGREAAATLTSQLARSGITIVSGLALGIDGIAHRAALDSGERTLAMVANGLDIIYPREHANLSRRISEQGAVVSEVPLGIRPDSRSFPRRNRLISGVTLGTLVVEAGEGSGTRWTVYHALEQDREVFCVPGSIFSPASQLTNRLIQEGAKLVSSANDVMEELNLRVVGRQIEMRLAQETVPAPPVNDAINHEAINHDGESKLLGQLDHEPIHIDDIRRRTNLPITEVSSLLTLLELKGMVRQVGCMHYVRIREASPVYGS
;
A
#
# COMPACT_ATOMS: atom_id res chain seq x y z
N MET A 1 -32.41 -33.06 -0.25
CA MET A 1 -32.01 -32.82 1.16
C MET A 1 -30.65 -32.07 1.28
N GLU A 2 -29.92 -31.92 0.21
CA GLU A 2 -28.60 -31.21 0.23
C GLU A 2 -28.67 -29.66 0.08
N HIS A 3 -29.79 -29.11 -0.40
CA HIS A 3 -29.92 -27.63 -0.56
C HIS A 3 -30.31 -26.87 0.71
N SER A 4 -30.62 -27.56 1.82
CA SER A 4 -31.05 -26.93 3.08
C SER A 4 -29.90 -26.73 4.08
N ILE A 5 -28.75 -27.40 3.90
CA ILE A 5 -27.62 -27.34 4.84
C ILE A 5 -26.73 -26.14 4.52
N ASP A 6 -26.59 -25.78 3.25
CA ASP A 6 -25.75 -24.66 2.82
C ASP A 6 -26.29 -23.27 3.22
N GLN A 7 -27.62 -23.11 3.21
CA GLN A 7 -28.27 -21.87 3.63
C GLN A 7 -28.22 -21.63 5.15
N THR A 8 -28.19 -22.72 5.94
CA THR A 8 -28.14 -22.62 7.41
C THR A 8 -26.71 -22.28 7.93
N LEU A 9 -25.69 -22.75 7.23
CA LEU A 9 -24.30 -22.43 7.55
C LEU A 9 -23.93 -20.98 7.16
N GLY A 10 -24.43 -20.48 6.03
CA GLY A 10 -24.24 -19.08 5.62
C GLY A 10 -24.89 -18.11 6.59
N ASN A 11 -26.13 -18.33 7.00
CA ASN A 11 -26.88 -17.47 7.92
C ASN A 11 -26.28 -17.45 9.34
N ASN A 12 -25.67 -18.53 9.80
CA ASN A 12 -25.02 -18.57 11.12
C ASN A 12 -23.67 -17.82 11.11
N LEU A 13 -22.91 -17.88 10.02
CA LEU A 13 -21.64 -17.15 9.88
C LEU A 13 -21.87 -15.63 9.79
N ASP A 14 -22.90 -15.20 9.06
CA ASP A 14 -23.27 -13.78 8.97
C ASP A 14 -23.79 -13.25 10.32
N HIS A 15 -24.57 -14.05 11.05
CA HIS A 15 -25.10 -13.66 12.36
C HIS A 15 -24.00 -13.58 13.43
N ASP A 16 -23.02 -14.48 13.41
CA ASP A 16 -21.85 -14.44 14.29
C ASP A 16 -20.90 -13.28 13.96
N LEU A 17 -20.78 -12.91 12.70
CA LEU A 17 -20.01 -11.72 12.25
C LEU A 17 -20.69 -10.44 12.71
N ASP A 18 -22.00 -10.30 12.56
CA ASP A 18 -22.76 -9.12 12.99
C ASP A 18 -22.73 -8.97 14.52
N GLN A 19 -22.89 -10.04 15.29
CA GLN A 19 -22.80 -9.98 16.75
C GLN A 19 -21.39 -9.58 17.24
N ASN A 20 -20.33 -10.05 16.54
CA ASN A 20 -18.96 -9.65 16.85
C ASN A 20 -18.68 -8.18 16.50
N LEU A 21 -19.27 -7.66 15.42
CA LEU A 21 -19.17 -6.26 15.03
C LEU A 21 -19.89 -5.34 16.03
N ASP A 22 -21.09 -5.71 16.48
CA ASP A 22 -21.83 -4.94 17.47
C ASP A 22 -21.12 -4.94 18.84
N GLN A 23 -20.59 -6.05 19.29
CA GLN A 23 -19.78 -6.11 20.51
C GLN A 23 -18.49 -5.28 20.39
N ASN A 24 -17.85 -5.27 19.22
CA ASN A 24 -16.69 -4.43 18.96
C ASN A 24 -17.06 -2.94 18.99
N ASN A 25 -18.21 -2.55 18.45
CA ASN A 25 -18.69 -1.16 18.46
C ASN A 25 -18.99 -0.68 19.89
N GLU A 26 -19.61 -1.50 20.74
CA GLU A 26 -19.81 -1.17 22.16
C GLU A 26 -18.49 -0.98 22.91
N GLN A 27 -17.45 -1.76 22.56
CA GLN A 27 -16.13 -1.63 23.18
C GLN A 27 -15.34 -0.43 22.66
N LEU A 28 -15.62 0.02 21.43
CA LEU A 28 -14.86 1.07 20.76
C LEU A 28 -14.77 2.36 21.59
N LYS A 29 -15.84 2.78 22.25
CA LYS A 29 -15.85 3.98 23.09
C LYS A 29 -14.83 3.92 24.23
N TYR A 30 -14.62 2.74 24.82
CA TYR A 30 -13.64 2.56 25.87
C TYR A 30 -12.20 2.54 25.31
N TRP A 31 -11.99 1.97 24.10
CA TRP A 31 -10.72 2.07 23.40
C TRP A 31 -10.35 3.51 23.11
N VAL A 32 -11.30 4.30 22.58
CA VAL A 32 -11.12 5.72 22.30
C VAL A 32 -10.80 6.51 23.58
N ALA A 33 -11.54 6.26 24.67
CA ALA A 33 -11.29 6.89 25.96
C ALA A 33 -9.91 6.52 26.54
N LEU A 34 -9.49 5.25 26.44
CA LEU A 34 -8.16 4.80 26.83
C LEU A 34 -7.06 5.47 25.97
N GLY A 35 -7.30 5.73 24.69
CA GLY A 35 -6.40 6.47 23.81
C GLY A 35 -6.08 7.90 24.32
N ARG A 36 -6.94 8.49 25.14
CA ARG A 36 -6.70 9.79 25.81
C ARG A 36 -5.71 9.73 26.95
N VAL A 37 -5.46 8.54 27.50
CA VAL A 37 -4.56 8.37 28.64
C VAL A 37 -3.11 8.49 28.18
N ARG A 38 -2.40 9.44 28.77
CA ARG A 38 -0.98 9.64 28.46
C ARG A 38 -0.16 8.38 28.80
N HIS A 39 0.89 8.14 28.02
CA HIS A 39 1.80 7.01 28.21
C HIS A 39 1.18 5.61 28.09
N LEU A 40 -0.07 5.50 27.67
CA LEU A 40 -0.71 4.22 27.38
C LEU A 40 -0.47 3.86 25.89
N GLY A 41 0.73 3.36 25.58
CA GLY A 41 1.10 2.91 24.22
C GLY A 41 0.70 1.44 23.96
N ALA A 42 0.94 0.97 22.74
CA ALA A 42 0.53 -0.34 22.22
C ALA A 42 0.89 -1.52 23.20
N VAL A 43 2.10 -1.55 23.72
CA VAL A 43 2.56 -2.62 24.63
C VAL A 43 1.71 -2.68 25.89
N ARG A 44 1.39 -1.53 26.48
CA ARG A 44 0.55 -1.48 27.69
C ARG A 44 -0.90 -1.81 27.37
N PHE A 45 -1.41 -1.38 26.21
CA PHE A 45 -2.73 -1.77 25.72
C PHE A 45 -2.86 -3.28 25.61
N ARG A 46 -1.92 -3.96 24.92
CA ARG A 46 -1.91 -5.42 24.79
C ARG A 46 -1.88 -6.13 26.14
N ARG A 47 -1.08 -5.63 27.08
CA ARG A 47 -1.00 -6.19 28.45
C ARG A 47 -2.32 -6.08 29.19
N LEU A 48 -2.95 -4.90 29.13
CA LEU A 48 -4.25 -4.69 29.78
C LEU A 48 -5.34 -5.55 29.15
N GLU A 49 -5.36 -5.62 27.83
CA GLU A 49 -6.29 -6.47 27.09
C GLU A 49 -6.13 -7.95 27.46
N ALA A 50 -4.89 -8.44 27.51
CA ALA A 50 -4.61 -9.83 27.94
C ALA A 50 -5.07 -10.12 29.37
N CYS A 51 -5.00 -9.12 30.29
CA CYS A 51 -5.42 -9.31 31.68
C CYS A 51 -6.93 -9.16 31.88
N PHE A 52 -7.58 -8.24 31.17
CA PHE A 52 -8.99 -7.89 31.42
C PHE A 52 -9.95 -8.38 30.35
N GLY A 53 -9.46 -8.77 29.17
CA GLY A 53 -10.22 -9.23 28.01
C GLY A 53 -11.00 -8.13 27.29
N ARG A 54 -11.66 -7.23 27.99
CA ARG A 54 -12.52 -6.17 27.42
C ARG A 54 -12.05 -4.77 27.84
N ALA A 55 -12.07 -3.82 26.90
CA ALA A 55 -11.66 -2.44 27.16
C ALA A 55 -12.54 -1.75 28.24
N GLU A 56 -13.81 -2.11 28.35
CA GLU A 56 -14.69 -1.65 29.40
C GLU A 56 -14.16 -1.99 30.81
N TYR A 57 -13.70 -3.23 30.99
CA TYR A 57 -13.16 -3.66 32.29
C TYR A 57 -11.84 -2.95 32.59
N VAL A 58 -10.99 -2.74 31.59
CA VAL A 58 -9.79 -1.91 31.70
C VAL A 58 -10.16 -0.49 32.16
N TRP A 59 -11.17 0.11 31.53
CA TRP A 59 -11.61 1.46 31.86
C TRP A 59 -12.16 1.56 33.30
N LYS A 60 -12.85 0.53 33.80
CA LYS A 60 -13.48 0.51 35.12
C LYS A 60 -12.55 -0.04 36.23
N ALA A 61 -11.42 -0.66 35.91
CA ALA A 61 -10.54 -1.32 36.84
C ALA A 61 -10.01 -0.39 37.95
N SER A 62 -9.96 -0.86 39.18
CA SER A 62 -9.40 -0.13 40.31
C SER A 62 -7.87 0.06 40.21
N PHE A 63 -7.32 0.96 40.99
CA PHE A 63 -5.87 1.15 41.06
C PHE A 63 -5.13 -0.15 41.38
N THR A 64 -5.66 -0.95 42.31
CA THR A 64 -5.06 -2.24 42.74
C THR A 64 -5.06 -3.24 41.58
N GLU A 65 -6.17 -3.37 40.82
CA GLU A 65 -6.27 -4.26 39.68
C GLU A 65 -5.32 -3.83 38.56
N LEU A 66 -5.21 -2.52 38.23
CA LEU A 66 -4.25 -2.00 37.27
C LEU A 66 -2.81 -2.30 37.69
N LYS A 67 -2.49 -2.21 38.98
CA LYS A 67 -1.17 -2.59 39.52
C LYS A 67 -0.92 -4.10 39.37
N ALA A 68 -1.91 -4.92 39.71
CA ALA A 68 -1.82 -6.38 39.55
C ALA A 68 -1.62 -6.79 38.06
N ALA A 69 -2.21 -6.05 37.13
CA ALA A 69 -1.97 -6.20 35.67
C ALA A 69 -0.60 -5.67 35.22
N GLY A 70 0.29 -5.27 36.15
CA GLY A 70 1.65 -4.84 35.84
C GLY A 70 1.78 -3.40 35.34
N MET A 71 0.78 -2.54 35.58
CA MET A 71 0.88 -1.12 35.24
C MET A 71 1.80 -0.39 36.20
N GLU A 72 2.63 0.49 35.71
CA GLU A 72 3.43 1.41 36.52
C GLU A 72 2.52 2.32 37.35
N THR A 73 2.93 2.65 38.56
CA THR A 73 2.17 3.49 39.51
C THR A 73 1.72 4.80 38.89
N ARG A 74 2.60 5.42 38.08
CA ARG A 74 2.30 6.67 37.39
C ARG A 74 1.17 6.49 36.36
N VAL A 75 1.27 5.47 35.50
CA VAL A 75 0.27 5.20 34.44
C VAL A 75 -1.08 4.81 35.07
N ALA A 76 -1.08 3.96 36.11
CA ALA A 76 -2.32 3.60 36.82
C ALA A 76 -3.01 4.84 37.41
N ARG A 77 -2.27 5.78 38.00
CA ARG A 77 -2.83 7.04 38.51
C ARG A 77 -3.37 7.93 37.39
N GLU A 78 -2.64 8.05 36.28
CA GLU A 78 -3.09 8.80 35.11
C GLU A 78 -4.38 8.22 34.51
N MET A 79 -4.52 6.89 34.46
CA MET A 79 -5.76 6.22 34.03
C MET A 79 -6.94 6.55 34.95
N ILE A 80 -6.76 6.47 36.28
CA ILE A 80 -7.82 6.83 37.23
C ILE A 80 -8.20 8.30 37.09
N ALA A 81 -7.22 9.19 37.00
CA ALA A 81 -7.47 10.64 36.84
C ALA A 81 -8.16 10.96 35.52
N ALA A 82 -7.86 10.25 34.46
CA ALA A 82 -8.50 10.48 33.14
C ALA A 82 -10.02 10.26 33.20
N ARG A 83 -10.52 9.34 34.00
CA ARG A 83 -11.97 9.02 34.11
C ARG A 83 -12.81 10.17 34.62
N SER A 84 -12.27 11.09 35.38
CA SER A 84 -12.99 12.29 35.84
C SER A 84 -13.10 13.37 34.74
N GLN A 85 -12.30 13.27 33.68
CA GLN A 85 -12.19 14.28 32.62
C GLN A 85 -12.66 13.76 31.25
N VAL A 86 -12.66 12.46 31.06
CA VAL A 86 -12.97 11.80 29.77
C VAL A 86 -14.18 10.90 29.95
N SER A 87 -15.24 11.20 29.21
CA SER A 87 -16.41 10.33 29.10
C SER A 87 -16.27 9.50 27.81
N PRO A 88 -16.33 8.17 27.86
CA PRO A 88 -16.31 7.34 26.66
C PRO A 88 -17.38 7.72 25.64
N ASP A 89 -18.63 7.95 26.09
CA ASP A 89 -19.71 8.38 25.20
C ASP A 89 -19.48 9.80 24.66
N GLY A 90 -18.97 10.72 25.52
CA GLY A 90 -18.63 12.08 25.11
C GLY A 90 -17.50 12.14 24.06
N GLU A 91 -16.54 11.22 24.08
CA GLU A 91 -15.52 11.13 23.02
C GLU A 91 -16.14 10.62 21.71
N MET A 92 -17.06 9.65 21.74
CA MET A 92 -17.78 9.22 20.52
C MET A 92 -18.61 10.34 19.93
N ASP A 93 -19.30 11.13 20.75
CA ASP A 93 -20.05 12.33 20.29
C ASP A 93 -19.12 13.37 19.65
N ARG A 94 -17.90 13.52 20.17
CA ARG A 94 -16.90 14.42 19.59
C ARG A 94 -16.42 13.93 18.22
N LEU A 95 -16.17 12.63 18.09
CA LEU A 95 -15.81 12.02 16.81
C LEU A 95 -16.94 12.20 15.79
N ALA A 96 -18.18 11.91 16.15
CA ALA A 96 -19.35 12.05 15.28
C ALA A 96 -19.52 13.51 14.78
N ARG A 97 -19.43 14.49 15.69
CA ARG A 97 -19.51 15.92 15.34
C ARG A 97 -18.38 16.38 14.43
N ALA A 98 -17.20 15.79 14.52
CA ALA A 98 -16.06 16.10 13.67
C ALA A 98 -16.05 15.31 12.35
N GLY A 99 -17.03 14.42 12.10
CA GLY A 99 -17.05 13.53 10.94
C GLY A 99 -15.84 12.58 10.92
N VAL A 100 -15.35 12.16 12.11
CA VAL A 100 -14.20 11.28 12.27
C VAL A 100 -14.68 9.90 12.70
N LYS A 101 -14.24 8.88 12.01
CA LYS A 101 -14.42 7.47 12.39
C LYS A 101 -13.23 6.99 13.22
N ALA A 102 -13.45 5.94 14.01
CA ALA A 102 -12.39 5.28 14.74
C ALA A 102 -12.50 3.76 14.59
N ILE A 103 -11.38 3.08 14.49
CA ILE A 103 -11.29 1.61 14.49
C ILE A 103 -10.15 1.15 15.38
N THR A 104 -10.29 -0.06 15.92
CA THR A 104 -9.24 -0.72 16.71
C THR A 104 -8.47 -1.72 15.83
N TRP A 105 -7.34 -2.21 16.32
CA TRP A 105 -6.58 -3.27 15.64
C TRP A 105 -7.33 -4.61 15.50
N HIS A 106 -8.51 -4.77 16.10
CA HIS A 106 -9.39 -5.93 15.92
C HIS A 106 -10.35 -5.76 14.74
N HIS A 107 -10.57 -4.53 14.28
CA HIS A 107 -11.51 -4.27 13.20
C HIS A 107 -10.99 -4.85 11.86
N PRO A 108 -11.86 -5.45 11.03
CA PRO A 108 -11.45 -6.04 9.74
C PRO A 108 -10.80 -5.02 8.79
N GLU A 109 -11.26 -3.77 8.79
CA GLU A 109 -10.72 -2.68 7.95
C GLU A 109 -9.38 -2.11 8.46
N TYR A 110 -8.91 -2.55 9.63
CA TYR A 110 -7.62 -2.07 10.13
C TYR A 110 -6.49 -2.55 9.20
N PRO A 111 -5.59 -1.66 8.71
CA PRO A 111 -4.57 -2.04 7.76
C PRO A 111 -3.71 -3.21 8.25
N VAL A 112 -3.72 -4.31 7.50
CA VAL A 112 -3.07 -5.57 7.91
C VAL A 112 -1.60 -5.36 8.22
N ARG A 113 -0.85 -4.68 7.32
CA ARG A 113 0.58 -4.40 7.53
C ARG A 113 0.86 -3.56 8.77
N LEU A 114 -0.08 -2.68 9.15
CA LEU A 114 0.08 -1.88 10.35
C LEU A 114 -0.10 -2.69 11.64
N LYS A 115 -0.76 -3.86 11.61
CA LYS A 115 -0.80 -4.78 12.74
C LYS A 115 0.55 -5.47 13.01
N GLU A 116 1.36 -5.61 11.95
CA GLU A 116 2.63 -6.35 11.98
C GLU A 116 3.77 -5.53 12.59
N ILE A 117 3.68 -4.20 12.60
CA ILE A 117 4.75 -3.37 13.16
C ILE A 117 4.88 -3.59 14.67
N HIS A 118 6.06 -3.30 15.22
CA HIS A 118 6.35 -3.51 16.65
C HIS A 118 5.35 -2.81 17.59
N ASP A 119 4.92 -1.60 17.26
CA ASP A 119 4.03 -0.76 18.07
C ASP A 119 2.80 -0.25 17.28
N PRO A 120 1.90 -1.15 16.82
CA PRO A 120 0.71 -0.76 16.07
C PRO A 120 -0.21 0.11 16.92
N PRO A 121 -0.81 1.18 16.37
CA PRO A 121 -1.77 2.00 17.10
C PRO A 121 -2.97 1.17 17.57
N PRO A 122 -3.31 1.15 18.88
CA PRO A 122 -4.51 0.45 19.34
C PRO A 122 -5.81 0.98 18.75
N VAL A 123 -5.83 2.27 18.45
CA VAL A 123 -6.94 2.97 17.82
C VAL A 123 -6.40 3.80 16.65
N LEU A 124 -7.07 3.72 15.50
CA LEU A 124 -6.90 4.61 14.37
C LEU A 124 -8.13 5.49 14.22
N TYR A 125 -7.91 6.78 14.05
CA TYR A 125 -8.92 7.78 13.69
C TYR A 125 -8.77 8.10 12.21
N TYR A 126 -9.89 8.23 11.48
CA TYR A 126 -9.82 8.56 10.06
C TYR A 126 -11.03 9.35 9.56
N GLN A 127 -10.81 10.15 8.53
CA GLN A 127 -11.82 10.81 7.71
C GLN A 127 -11.69 10.30 6.28
N GLY A 128 -12.81 10.02 5.63
CA GLY A 128 -12.85 9.34 4.34
C GLY A 128 -13.10 7.83 4.50
N GLU A 129 -12.45 7.02 3.68
CA GLU A 129 -12.65 5.57 3.68
C GLU A 129 -11.31 4.82 3.62
N LEU A 130 -11.23 3.70 4.35
CA LEU A 130 -10.15 2.72 4.25
C LEU A 130 -10.68 1.54 3.42
N LEU A 131 -9.94 1.15 2.38
CA LEU A 131 -10.36 0.08 1.47
C LEU A 131 -9.35 -1.06 1.44
N PRO A 132 -9.79 -2.30 1.16
CA PRO A 132 -8.88 -3.44 0.97
C PRO A 132 -7.82 -3.19 -0.12
N SER A 133 -8.14 -2.39 -1.15
CA SER A 133 -7.20 -1.99 -2.20
C SER A 133 -6.00 -1.18 -1.68
N ASP A 134 -6.13 -0.52 -0.53
CA ASP A 134 -5.05 0.25 0.10
C ASP A 134 -3.88 -0.64 0.56
N GLN A 135 -4.06 -1.96 0.58
CA GLN A 135 -2.96 -2.91 0.78
C GLN A 135 -1.89 -2.83 -0.35
N ARG A 136 -2.27 -2.40 -1.55
CA ARG A 136 -1.34 -2.10 -2.63
C ARG A 136 -0.91 -0.64 -2.56
N SER A 137 -0.10 -0.30 -1.59
CA SER A 137 0.30 1.08 -1.36
C SER A 137 1.82 1.25 -1.27
N VAL A 138 2.27 2.43 -1.68
CA VAL A 138 3.66 2.88 -1.62
C VAL A 138 3.71 4.24 -0.94
N ALA A 139 4.63 4.39 0.02
CA ALA A 139 4.91 5.67 0.63
C ALA A 139 5.74 6.54 -0.31
N VAL A 140 5.39 7.81 -0.48
CA VAL A 140 6.18 8.80 -1.21
C VAL A 140 6.54 9.93 -0.25
N VAL A 141 7.83 10.09 0.04
CA VAL A 141 8.31 11.02 1.06
C VAL A 141 9.53 11.80 0.59
N GLY A 142 9.84 12.89 1.27
CA GLY A 142 11.01 13.68 0.94
C GLY A 142 11.11 15.01 1.68
N THR A 143 11.92 15.89 1.14
CA THR A 143 12.18 17.23 1.70
C THR A 143 10.93 18.12 1.67
N ARG A 144 10.83 19.01 2.64
CA ARG A 144 9.79 20.06 2.69
C ARG A 144 10.02 21.21 1.70
N SER A 145 11.25 21.33 1.18
CA SER A 145 11.66 22.38 0.23
C SER A 145 12.33 21.72 -0.99
N PRO A 146 11.56 21.05 -1.87
CA PRO A 146 12.10 20.35 -3.01
C PRO A 146 12.63 21.31 -4.08
N THR A 147 13.65 20.86 -4.80
CA THR A 147 14.14 21.55 -6.01
C THR A 147 13.13 21.42 -7.16
N SER A 148 13.37 22.07 -8.30
CA SER A 148 12.51 21.86 -9.48
C SER A 148 12.56 20.43 -9.95
N TYR A 149 13.73 19.79 -9.93
CA TYR A 149 13.91 18.36 -10.22
C TYR A 149 13.10 17.47 -9.27
N GLY A 150 13.21 17.69 -7.95
CA GLY A 150 12.46 16.90 -6.97
C GLY A 150 10.95 17.06 -7.09
N ARG A 151 10.47 18.25 -7.45
CA ARG A 151 9.04 18.48 -7.75
C ARG A 151 8.56 17.68 -8.95
N GLU A 152 9.32 17.74 -10.04
CA GLU A 152 8.99 17.03 -11.27
C GLU A 152 9.07 15.51 -11.09
N ALA A 153 10.13 15.00 -10.47
CA ALA A 153 10.29 13.59 -10.17
C ALA A 153 9.16 13.06 -9.26
N ALA A 154 8.81 13.79 -8.19
CA ALA A 154 7.71 13.42 -7.31
C ALA A 154 6.37 13.37 -8.04
N ALA A 155 6.05 14.39 -8.83
CA ALA A 155 4.79 14.46 -9.56
C ALA A 155 4.68 13.33 -10.60
N THR A 156 5.74 13.13 -11.39
CA THR A 156 5.77 12.14 -12.47
C THR A 156 5.69 10.71 -11.93
N LEU A 157 6.59 10.34 -11.01
CA LEU A 157 6.63 8.98 -10.45
C LEU A 157 5.35 8.65 -9.69
N THR A 158 4.85 9.59 -8.88
CA THR A 158 3.61 9.38 -8.12
C THR A 158 2.41 9.20 -9.04
N SER A 159 2.28 10.03 -10.08
CA SER A 159 1.20 9.92 -11.05
C SER A 159 1.22 8.58 -11.80
N GLN A 160 2.40 8.09 -12.16
CA GLN A 160 2.57 6.80 -12.83
C GLN A 160 2.22 5.63 -11.88
N LEU A 161 2.71 5.64 -10.63
CA LEU A 161 2.37 4.65 -9.62
C LEU A 161 0.87 4.62 -9.33
N ALA A 162 0.27 5.78 -9.13
CA ALA A 162 -1.16 5.91 -8.85
C ALA A 162 -2.01 5.34 -10.00
N ARG A 163 -1.73 5.71 -11.26
CA ARG A 163 -2.42 5.17 -12.45
C ARG A 163 -2.24 3.66 -12.64
N SER A 164 -1.23 3.07 -12.01
CA SER A 164 -1.02 1.62 -11.98
C SER A 164 -1.82 0.93 -10.87
N GLY A 165 -2.74 1.64 -10.22
CA GLY A 165 -3.59 1.11 -9.14
C GLY A 165 -2.87 0.97 -7.80
N ILE A 166 -1.84 1.79 -7.56
CA ILE A 166 -1.10 1.83 -6.29
C ILE A 166 -1.61 3.01 -5.46
N THR A 167 -2.13 2.75 -4.28
CA THR A 167 -2.51 3.81 -3.32
C THR A 167 -1.27 4.53 -2.83
N ILE A 168 -1.24 5.85 -2.96
CA ILE A 168 -0.12 6.67 -2.51
C ILE A 168 -0.30 7.02 -1.03
N VAL A 169 0.72 6.79 -0.23
CA VAL A 169 0.71 7.15 1.20
C VAL A 169 1.76 8.21 1.48
N SER A 170 1.41 9.25 2.22
CA SER A 170 2.37 10.27 2.64
C SER A 170 1.93 10.97 3.93
N GLY A 171 2.69 11.98 4.36
CA GLY A 171 2.51 12.62 5.66
C GLY A 171 1.81 13.98 5.65
N LEU A 172 1.27 14.41 4.52
CA LEU A 172 0.64 15.73 4.36
C LEU A 172 1.56 16.91 4.69
N ALA A 173 2.87 16.73 4.79
CA ALA A 173 3.81 17.83 5.00
C ALA A 173 3.95 18.72 3.75
N LEU A 174 4.50 19.91 3.91
CA LEU A 174 4.91 20.75 2.77
C LEU A 174 5.94 20.00 1.91
N GLY A 175 6.08 20.39 0.66
CA GLY A 175 7.06 19.82 -0.27
C GLY A 175 6.61 18.50 -0.90
N ILE A 176 7.46 17.47 -0.86
CA ILE A 176 7.26 16.19 -1.56
C ILE A 176 5.95 15.53 -1.18
N ASP A 177 5.60 15.48 0.11
CA ASP A 177 4.36 14.87 0.59
C ASP A 177 3.12 15.49 -0.09
N GLY A 178 3.04 16.83 -0.06
CA GLY A 178 1.92 17.55 -0.67
C GLY A 178 1.88 17.42 -2.20
N ILE A 179 3.04 17.29 -2.87
CA ILE A 179 3.13 17.05 -4.32
C ILE A 179 2.60 15.64 -4.63
N ALA A 180 3.04 14.64 -3.86
CA ALA A 180 2.61 13.26 -4.03
C ALA A 180 1.08 13.12 -3.89
N HIS A 181 0.48 13.69 -2.85
CA HIS A 181 -0.97 13.67 -2.69
C HIS A 181 -1.69 14.34 -3.86
N ARG A 182 -1.23 15.53 -4.30
CA ARG A 182 -1.83 16.20 -5.47
C ARG A 182 -1.72 15.38 -6.73
N ALA A 183 -0.54 14.82 -7.02
CA ALA A 183 -0.31 14.01 -8.20
C ALA A 183 -1.23 12.77 -8.27
N ALA A 184 -1.46 12.10 -7.14
CA ALA A 184 -2.40 11.00 -7.05
C ALA A 184 -3.85 11.47 -7.32
N LEU A 185 -4.32 12.52 -6.62
CA LEU A 185 -5.67 13.05 -6.78
C LEU A 185 -5.95 13.62 -8.17
N ASP A 186 -4.96 14.31 -8.77
CA ASP A 186 -5.09 14.89 -10.12
C ASP A 186 -5.06 13.79 -11.21
N SER A 187 -4.58 12.59 -10.86
CA SER A 187 -4.70 11.38 -11.69
C SER A 187 -6.03 10.64 -11.52
N GLY A 188 -6.92 11.12 -10.63
CA GLY A 188 -8.18 10.47 -10.28
C GLY A 188 -8.03 9.27 -9.32
N GLU A 189 -6.87 9.11 -8.71
CA GLU A 189 -6.50 7.92 -7.95
C GLU A 189 -6.43 8.18 -6.44
N ARG A 190 -6.38 7.09 -5.65
CA ARG A 190 -6.45 7.13 -4.18
C ARG A 190 -5.14 7.56 -3.53
N THR A 191 -5.28 8.27 -2.41
CA THR A 191 -4.15 8.58 -1.53
C THR A 191 -4.56 8.61 -0.06
N LEU A 192 -3.66 8.16 0.83
CA LEU A 192 -3.84 8.17 2.28
C LEU A 192 -2.84 9.14 2.92
N ALA A 193 -3.35 10.06 3.72
CA ALA A 193 -2.51 10.98 4.48
C ALA A 193 -2.41 10.53 5.95
N MET A 194 -1.22 10.11 6.39
CA MET A 194 -0.96 9.88 7.81
C MET A 194 -0.61 11.22 8.46
N VAL A 195 -1.30 11.63 9.52
CA VAL A 195 -1.03 12.91 10.20
C VAL A 195 -0.62 12.71 11.66
N ALA A 196 0.03 13.72 12.25
CA ALA A 196 0.65 13.66 13.57
C ALA A 196 -0.17 14.40 14.67
N ASN A 197 -1.43 14.68 14.40
CA ASN A 197 -2.33 15.49 15.23
C ASN A 197 -3.77 14.95 15.17
N GLY A 198 -4.62 15.42 16.06
CA GLY A 198 -6.05 15.13 15.98
C GLY A 198 -6.68 15.65 14.69
N LEU A 199 -7.60 14.88 14.11
CA LEU A 199 -8.18 15.17 12.79
C LEU A 199 -9.09 16.42 12.77
N ASP A 200 -9.45 16.96 13.93
CA ASP A 200 -10.10 18.26 14.09
C ASP A 200 -9.15 19.46 13.94
N ILE A 201 -7.85 19.21 13.73
CA ILE A 201 -6.83 20.23 13.58
C ILE A 201 -6.12 20.02 12.24
N ILE A 202 -6.16 21.01 11.36
CA ILE A 202 -5.47 20.94 10.07
C ILE A 202 -4.05 21.46 10.21
N TYR A 203 -3.07 20.62 9.85
CA TYR A 203 -1.67 20.97 9.81
C TYR A 203 -0.92 20.29 8.65
N PRO A 204 -0.15 21.02 7.83
CA PRO A 204 -0.06 22.49 7.83
C PRO A 204 -1.35 23.15 7.32
N ARG A 205 -1.60 24.40 7.69
CA ARG A 205 -2.85 25.11 7.31
C ARG A 205 -2.98 25.31 5.80
N GLU A 206 -1.85 25.44 5.11
CA GLU A 206 -1.74 25.56 3.65
C GLU A 206 -2.33 24.36 2.93
N HIS A 207 -2.36 23.21 3.58
CA HIS A 207 -2.91 21.96 3.02
C HIS A 207 -4.37 21.68 3.41
N ALA A 208 -5.11 22.69 3.90
CA ALA A 208 -6.51 22.49 4.30
C ALA A 208 -7.39 21.96 3.16
N ASN A 209 -7.30 22.58 1.97
CA ASN A 209 -8.04 22.11 0.79
C ASN A 209 -7.56 20.73 0.32
N LEU A 210 -6.25 20.47 0.37
CA LEU A 210 -5.68 19.18 0.02
C LEU A 210 -6.17 18.08 0.96
N SER A 211 -6.19 18.34 2.28
CA SER A 211 -6.70 17.39 3.29
C SER A 211 -8.16 17.00 3.00
N ARG A 212 -9.00 17.97 2.65
CA ARG A 212 -10.41 17.72 2.27
C ARG A 212 -10.49 16.84 1.01
N ARG A 213 -9.79 17.19 -0.05
CA ARG A 213 -9.75 16.38 -1.29
C ARG A 213 -9.28 14.94 -1.01
N ILE A 214 -8.29 14.76 -0.12
CA ILE A 214 -7.82 13.43 0.28
C ILE A 214 -8.92 12.64 0.99
N SER A 215 -9.68 13.26 1.90
CA SER A 215 -10.78 12.57 2.58
C SER A 215 -11.95 12.23 1.66
N GLU A 216 -12.11 12.91 0.52
CA GLU A 216 -13.13 12.63 -0.49
C GLU A 216 -12.75 11.44 -1.41
N GLN A 217 -11.46 11.21 -1.69
CA GLN A 217 -10.99 10.16 -2.61
C GLN A 217 -10.13 9.06 -1.95
N GLY A 218 -9.86 9.20 -0.66
CA GLY A 218 -9.02 8.30 0.11
C GLY A 218 -9.33 8.43 1.59
N ALA A 219 -8.28 8.63 2.41
CA ALA A 219 -8.47 8.90 3.83
C ALA A 219 -7.35 9.77 4.43
N VAL A 220 -7.72 10.59 5.41
CA VAL A 220 -6.77 11.22 6.34
C VAL A 220 -6.82 10.44 7.65
N VAL A 221 -5.67 9.93 8.09
CA VAL A 221 -5.56 8.95 9.18
C VAL A 221 -4.63 9.46 10.28
N SER A 222 -4.98 9.22 11.52
CA SER A 222 -4.18 9.57 12.70
C SER A 222 -4.28 8.52 13.80
N GLU A 223 -3.21 8.36 14.58
CA GLU A 223 -3.26 7.65 15.87
C GLU A 223 -3.59 8.59 17.05
N VAL A 224 -3.67 9.89 16.77
CA VAL A 224 -3.77 10.92 17.80
C VAL A 224 -5.22 11.31 18.04
N PRO A 225 -5.73 11.29 19.29
CA PRO A 225 -7.09 11.71 19.61
C PRO A 225 -7.36 13.17 19.23
N LEU A 226 -8.64 13.51 19.03
CA LEU A 226 -9.09 14.87 18.73
C LEU A 226 -8.60 15.90 19.76
N GLY A 227 -8.36 17.13 19.33
CA GLY A 227 -7.92 18.26 20.16
C GLY A 227 -6.43 18.31 20.45
N ILE A 228 -5.65 17.35 20.01
CA ILE A 228 -4.20 17.30 20.23
C ILE A 228 -3.47 17.90 19.04
N ARG A 229 -2.73 18.97 19.28
CA ARG A 229 -1.88 19.65 18.27
C ARG A 229 -0.59 18.87 18.02
N PRO A 230 -0.03 18.97 16.81
CA PRO A 230 1.25 18.36 16.52
C PRO A 230 2.39 19.08 17.27
N ASP A 231 3.37 18.32 17.72
CA ASP A 231 4.63 18.82 18.26
C ASP A 231 5.81 18.21 17.49
N SER A 232 7.03 18.65 17.78
CA SER A 232 8.23 18.17 17.10
C SER A 232 8.48 16.67 17.27
N ARG A 233 7.98 16.04 18.34
CA ARG A 233 8.16 14.63 18.67
C ARG A 233 7.10 13.74 18.00
N SER A 234 5.95 14.33 17.65
CA SER A 234 4.84 13.57 17.04
C SER A 234 5.13 13.21 15.59
N PHE A 235 5.93 14.02 14.86
CA PHE A 235 6.26 13.73 13.46
C PHE A 235 7.11 12.47 13.27
N PRO A 236 8.25 12.28 13.97
CA PRO A 236 9.00 11.02 13.89
C PRO A 236 8.14 9.80 14.29
N ARG A 237 7.32 9.93 15.32
CA ARG A 237 6.42 8.86 15.76
C ARG A 237 5.38 8.50 14.69
N ARG A 238 4.78 9.49 14.03
CA ARG A 238 3.83 9.27 12.94
C ARG A 238 4.49 8.59 11.73
N ASN A 239 5.76 8.86 11.44
CA ASN A 239 6.43 8.35 10.25
C ASN A 239 6.45 6.83 10.18
N ARG A 240 6.44 6.12 11.34
CA ARG A 240 6.28 4.66 11.38
C ARG A 240 4.93 4.17 10.83
N LEU A 241 3.90 5.02 10.83
CA LEU A 241 2.60 4.68 10.24
C LEU A 241 2.65 4.78 8.72
N ILE A 242 3.41 5.76 8.18
CA ILE A 242 3.58 5.93 6.73
C ILE A 242 4.23 4.68 6.13
N SER A 243 5.37 4.25 6.67
CA SER A 243 6.03 3.02 6.22
C SER A 243 5.25 1.75 6.60
N GLY A 244 4.62 1.75 7.78
CA GLY A 244 3.93 0.58 8.32
C GLY A 244 2.71 0.11 7.54
N VAL A 245 2.01 1.00 6.84
CA VAL A 245 0.85 0.62 6.02
C VAL A 245 1.23 0.23 4.59
N THR A 246 2.47 0.48 4.16
CA THR A 246 2.89 0.36 2.76
C THR A 246 3.77 -0.86 2.50
N LEU A 247 3.92 -1.21 1.23
CA LEU A 247 4.84 -2.25 0.75
C LEU A 247 6.29 -1.74 0.74
N GLY A 248 6.48 -0.45 0.47
CA GLY A 248 7.78 0.18 0.40
C GLY A 248 7.70 1.70 0.45
N THR A 249 8.83 2.35 0.60
CA THR A 249 8.96 3.79 0.76
C THR A 249 9.86 4.39 -0.32
N LEU A 250 9.28 5.22 -1.19
CA LEU A 250 10.00 5.99 -2.21
C LEU A 250 10.45 7.35 -1.64
N VAL A 251 11.75 7.54 -1.56
CA VAL A 251 12.39 8.80 -1.16
C VAL A 251 12.80 9.56 -2.41
N VAL A 252 12.16 10.71 -2.67
CA VAL A 252 12.38 11.48 -3.90
C VAL A 252 13.57 12.43 -3.76
N GLU A 253 13.56 13.29 -2.76
CA GLU A 253 14.67 14.16 -2.40
C GLU A 253 14.79 14.25 -0.88
N ALA A 254 16.01 14.14 -0.36
CA ALA A 254 16.29 14.33 1.05
C ALA A 254 17.77 14.69 1.27
N GLY A 255 18.02 15.79 1.98
CA GLY A 255 19.35 16.11 2.48
C GLY A 255 19.65 15.37 3.79
N GLU A 256 20.92 15.44 4.24
CA GLU A 256 21.45 14.75 5.45
C GLU A 256 20.62 15.03 6.72
N GLY A 257 20.17 16.25 6.93
CA GLY A 257 19.39 16.67 8.10
C GLY A 257 17.87 16.43 7.97
N SER A 258 17.42 15.78 6.90
CA SER A 258 15.99 15.60 6.62
C SER A 258 15.32 14.68 7.65
N GLY A 259 14.11 15.07 8.08
CA GLY A 259 13.24 14.19 8.87
C GLY A 259 12.79 12.92 8.15
N THR A 260 12.95 12.85 6.83
CA THR A 260 12.69 11.68 5.99
C THR A 260 13.51 10.45 6.43
N ARG A 261 14.71 10.67 7.00
CA ARG A 261 15.54 9.61 7.56
C ARG A 261 14.79 8.74 8.58
N TRP A 262 13.87 9.31 9.33
CA TRP A 262 13.06 8.55 10.30
C TRP A 262 12.04 7.64 9.62
N THR A 263 11.48 8.06 8.48
CA THR A 263 10.59 7.18 7.71
C THR A 263 11.38 6.01 7.11
N VAL A 264 12.57 6.27 6.58
CA VAL A 264 13.48 5.22 6.08
C VAL A 264 13.87 4.24 7.18
N TYR A 265 14.28 4.77 8.35
CA TYR A 265 14.63 3.94 9.50
C TYR A 265 13.48 3.01 9.89
N HIS A 266 12.25 3.54 10.00
CA HIS A 266 11.09 2.72 10.30
C HIS A 266 10.74 1.74 9.18
N ALA A 267 10.91 2.10 7.92
CA ALA A 267 10.70 1.19 6.79
C ALA A 267 11.61 -0.04 6.91
N LEU A 268 12.90 0.17 7.18
CA LEU A 268 13.87 -0.92 7.37
C LEU A 268 13.56 -1.78 8.61
N GLU A 269 13.17 -1.16 9.75
CA GLU A 269 12.75 -1.92 10.94
C GLU A 269 11.47 -2.74 10.74
N GLN A 270 10.68 -2.39 9.73
CA GLN A 270 9.41 -3.01 9.43
C GLN A 270 9.50 -3.97 8.23
N ASP A 271 10.71 -4.29 7.75
CA ASP A 271 10.95 -5.12 6.57
C ASP A 271 10.20 -4.60 5.32
N ARG A 272 10.24 -3.27 5.12
CA ARG A 272 9.68 -2.60 3.95
C ARG A 272 10.76 -2.14 3.01
N GLU A 273 10.55 -2.31 1.70
CA GLU A 273 11.50 -1.89 0.68
C GLU A 273 11.73 -0.37 0.70
N VAL A 274 12.97 0.02 0.44
CA VAL A 274 13.37 1.43 0.35
C VAL A 274 13.83 1.73 -1.07
N PHE A 275 13.17 2.69 -1.69
CA PHE A 275 13.40 3.18 -3.03
C PHE A 275 13.94 4.60 -2.98
N CYS A 276 14.93 4.92 -3.80
CA CYS A 276 15.52 6.24 -3.82
C CYS A 276 15.67 6.77 -5.24
N VAL A 277 15.21 8.01 -5.45
CA VAL A 277 15.48 8.73 -6.69
C VAL A 277 16.90 9.26 -6.64
N PRO A 278 17.76 8.95 -7.62
CA PRO A 278 19.12 9.47 -7.69
C PRO A 278 19.11 10.99 -8.00
N GLY A 279 20.14 11.68 -7.57
CA GLY A 279 20.26 13.10 -7.90
C GLY A 279 21.72 13.51 -8.02
N SER A 280 21.94 14.78 -8.36
CA SER A 280 23.29 15.31 -8.52
C SER A 280 24.10 15.18 -7.23
N ILE A 281 25.35 14.71 -7.34
CA ILE A 281 26.30 14.62 -6.22
C ILE A 281 26.64 16.01 -5.64
N PHE A 282 26.40 17.08 -6.40
CA PHE A 282 26.60 18.46 -5.97
C PHE A 282 25.36 19.06 -5.29
N SER A 283 24.22 18.37 -5.33
CA SER A 283 22.99 18.84 -4.71
C SER A 283 22.88 18.39 -3.24
N PRO A 284 22.83 19.33 -2.27
CA PRO A 284 22.57 18.97 -0.88
C PRO A 284 21.23 18.23 -0.68
N ALA A 285 20.26 18.46 -1.57
CA ALA A 285 18.95 17.82 -1.51
C ALA A 285 18.97 16.34 -1.90
N SER A 286 20.05 15.85 -2.51
CA SER A 286 20.20 14.45 -2.95
C SER A 286 21.20 13.65 -2.10
N GLN A 287 21.79 14.24 -1.08
CA GLN A 287 22.84 13.60 -0.28
C GLN A 287 22.33 12.32 0.42
N LEU A 288 21.17 12.38 1.05
CA LEU A 288 20.61 11.23 1.73
C LEU A 288 20.18 10.14 0.74
N THR A 289 19.50 10.49 -0.36
CA THR A 289 19.05 9.49 -1.36
C THR A 289 20.22 8.79 -2.02
N ASN A 290 21.27 9.52 -2.44
CA ASN A 290 22.47 8.92 -3.02
C ASN A 290 23.20 8.00 -2.03
N ARG A 291 23.28 8.39 -0.74
CA ARG A 291 23.87 7.54 0.29
C ARG A 291 23.05 6.26 0.52
N LEU A 292 21.73 6.37 0.60
CA LEU A 292 20.86 5.19 0.76
C LEU A 292 21.00 4.22 -0.41
N ILE A 293 21.16 4.71 -1.64
CA ILE A 293 21.45 3.88 -2.81
C ILE A 293 22.77 3.13 -2.63
N GLN A 294 23.83 3.80 -2.15
CA GLN A 294 25.12 3.17 -1.85
C GLN A 294 25.01 2.11 -0.73
N GLU A 295 24.11 2.31 0.23
CA GLU A 295 23.81 1.38 1.32
C GLU A 295 22.88 0.23 0.91
N GLY A 296 22.43 0.17 -0.35
CA GLY A 296 21.64 -0.92 -0.91
C GLY A 296 20.17 -0.61 -1.18
N ALA A 297 19.71 0.62 -0.97
CA ALA A 297 18.35 1.00 -1.38
C ALA A 297 18.24 0.95 -2.90
N LYS A 298 17.08 0.49 -3.40
CA LYS A 298 16.82 0.38 -4.83
C LYS A 298 16.81 1.76 -5.49
N LEU A 299 17.66 1.97 -6.49
CA LEU A 299 17.61 3.15 -7.35
C LEU A 299 16.35 3.10 -8.21
N VAL A 300 15.62 4.22 -8.26
CA VAL A 300 14.40 4.38 -9.04
C VAL A 300 14.56 5.52 -10.04
N SER A 301 14.42 5.20 -11.31
CA SER A 301 14.37 6.13 -12.45
C SER A 301 12.98 6.17 -13.10
N SER A 302 12.16 5.17 -12.85
CA SER A 302 10.78 5.04 -13.34
C SER A 302 9.87 4.35 -12.32
N ALA A 303 8.56 4.49 -12.47
CA ALA A 303 7.60 3.77 -11.63
C ALA A 303 7.70 2.24 -11.78
N ASN A 304 8.14 1.77 -12.95
CA ASN A 304 8.33 0.33 -13.19
C ASN A 304 9.38 -0.27 -12.26
N ASP A 305 10.45 0.45 -11.91
CA ASP A 305 11.47 -0.03 -11.01
C ASP A 305 10.89 -0.39 -9.62
N VAL A 306 9.90 0.39 -9.17
CA VAL A 306 9.17 0.12 -7.91
C VAL A 306 8.22 -1.05 -8.07
N MET A 307 7.48 -1.11 -9.19
CA MET A 307 6.49 -2.16 -9.43
C MET A 307 7.14 -3.53 -9.61
N GLU A 308 8.26 -3.60 -10.30
CA GLU A 308 9.05 -4.82 -10.50
C GLU A 308 9.61 -5.36 -9.18
N GLU A 309 10.23 -4.50 -8.38
CA GLU A 309 10.80 -4.89 -7.08
C GLU A 309 9.71 -5.42 -6.13
N LEU A 310 8.55 -4.77 -6.10
CA LEU A 310 7.43 -5.19 -5.26
C LEU A 310 6.60 -6.33 -5.88
N ASN A 311 6.99 -6.87 -7.04
CA ASN A 311 6.25 -7.88 -7.80
C ASN A 311 4.79 -7.47 -8.07
N LEU A 312 4.53 -6.20 -8.22
CA LEU A 312 3.22 -5.63 -8.51
C LEU A 312 2.99 -5.65 -10.03
N ARG A 313 2.45 -6.75 -10.55
CA ARG A 313 2.00 -6.77 -11.95
C ARG A 313 0.97 -5.66 -12.17
N VAL A 314 1.12 -4.92 -13.27
CA VAL A 314 0.09 -4.00 -13.74
C VAL A 314 -1.16 -4.84 -13.97
N VAL A 315 -2.13 -4.75 -13.07
CA VAL A 315 -3.48 -5.26 -13.31
C VAL A 315 -4.09 -4.28 -14.29
N GLY A 316 -3.79 -4.51 -15.58
CA GLY A 316 -4.10 -3.56 -16.62
C GLY A 316 -5.61 -3.36 -16.75
N ARG A 317 -6.02 -2.12 -16.96
CA ARG A 317 -7.26 -1.71 -17.61
C ARG A 317 -7.60 -2.52 -18.91
N GLN A 318 -6.72 -3.39 -19.36
CA GLN A 318 -6.97 -4.34 -20.45
C GLN A 318 -8.09 -5.35 -20.15
N ILE A 319 -8.34 -5.68 -18.88
CA ILE A 319 -9.47 -6.57 -18.52
C ILE A 319 -10.79 -5.81 -18.62
N GLU A 320 -10.85 -4.54 -18.20
CA GLU A 320 -12.06 -3.73 -18.34
C GLU A 320 -12.35 -3.37 -19.82
N MET A 321 -11.35 -3.12 -20.63
CA MET A 321 -11.52 -2.94 -22.08
C MET A 321 -12.00 -4.23 -22.77
N ARG A 322 -11.56 -5.41 -22.37
CA ARG A 322 -12.07 -6.67 -22.91
C ARG A 322 -13.52 -6.94 -22.51
N LEU A 323 -13.88 -6.70 -21.25
CA LEU A 323 -15.26 -6.83 -20.77
C LEU A 323 -16.20 -5.78 -21.36
N ALA A 324 -15.73 -4.55 -21.62
CA ALA A 324 -16.51 -3.53 -22.30
C ALA A 324 -16.66 -3.78 -23.82
N GLN A 325 -15.77 -4.56 -24.44
CA GLN A 325 -15.89 -4.95 -25.86
C GLN A 325 -16.81 -6.17 -26.05
N GLU A 326 -17.06 -6.97 -25.02
CA GLU A 326 -17.97 -8.14 -25.09
C GLU A 326 -19.46 -7.79 -24.99
N THR A 327 -19.83 -6.51 -24.78
CA THR A 327 -21.24 -6.06 -24.70
C THR A 327 -21.78 -5.38 -25.97
N VAL A 328 -21.06 -5.43 -27.10
CA VAL A 328 -21.60 -4.99 -28.39
C VAL A 328 -22.24 -6.19 -29.09
N PRO A 329 -23.55 -6.15 -29.47
CA PRO A 329 -24.17 -7.26 -30.20
C PRO A 329 -23.46 -7.47 -31.55
N ALA A 330 -22.99 -8.67 -31.78
CA ALA A 330 -22.33 -9.07 -33.01
C ALA A 330 -23.27 -8.95 -34.23
N PRO A 331 -22.81 -8.41 -35.36
CA PRO A 331 -23.50 -8.60 -36.62
C PRO A 331 -23.37 -10.07 -37.09
N PRO A 332 -24.28 -10.59 -37.91
CA PRO A 332 -24.36 -12.02 -38.23
C PRO A 332 -23.12 -12.48 -38.99
N VAL A 333 -22.52 -13.54 -38.44
CA VAL A 333 -21.35 -14.19 -39.01
C VAL A 333 -21.76 -15.03 -40.22
N ASN A 334 -21.20 -14.68 -41.39
CA ASN A 334 -20.95 -15.64 -42.44
C ASN A 334 -19.47 -15.59 -42.77
N ASP A 335 -18.88 -16.76 -42.77
CA ASP A 335 -17.60 -17.23 -43.25
C ASP A 335 -16.59 -17.61 -42.17
N ALA A 336 -16.67 -18.91 -41.82
CA ALA A 336 -15.61 -19.68 -41.24
C ALA A 336 -14.41 -19.76 -42.19
N ILE A 337 -13.35 -18.95 -41.92
CA ILE A 337 -12.06 -19.12 -42.58
C ILE A 337 -11.03 -19.47 -41.51
N ASN A 338 -10.58 -20.70 -41.59
CA ASN A 338 -9.42 -21.37 -40.98
C ASN A 338 -8.34 -20.47 -40.33
N HIS A 339 -8.50 -20.12 -39.07
CA HIS A 339 -7.41 -19.54 -38.23
C HIS A 339 -6.38 -20.57 -37.74
N GLU A 340 -6.71 -21.88 -37.71
CA GLU A 340 -5.74 -22.92 -37.32
C GLU A 340 -4.69 -23.23 -38.38
N ALA A 341 -5.01 -23.10 -39.67
CA ALA A 341 -4.07 -23.40 -40.72
C ALA A 341 -3.00 -22.32 -40.93
N ILE A 342 -3.30 -21.03 -40.63
CA ILE A 342 -2.37 -19.92 -40.82
C ILE A 342 -1.30 -19.88 -39.73
N ASN A 343 -1.61 -20.31 -38.49
CA ASN A 343 -0.65 -20.32 -37.41
C ASN A 343 0.44 -21.41 -37.55
N HIS A 344 0.10 -22.59 -38.08
CA HIS A 344 1.06 -23.67 -38.29
C HIS A 344 2.15 -23.36 -39.35
N ASP A 345 1.80 -22.61 -40.40
CA ASP A 345 2.78 -22.24 -41.44
C ASP A 345 3.76 -21.16 -40.91
N GLY A 346 3.29 -20.19 -40.15
CA GLY A 346 4.10 -19.17 -39.50
C GLY A 346 5.05 -19.73 -38.44
N GLU A 347 4.57 -20.65 -37.60
CA GLU A 347 5.38 -21.35 -36.58
C GLU A 347 6.50 -22.16 -37.24
N SER A 348 6.19 -22.96 -38.26
CA SER A 348 7.14 -23.80 -38.97
C SER A 348 8.20 -22.97 -39.68
N LYS A 349 7.80 -21.85 -40.30
CA LYS A 349 8.68 -20.93 -40.99
C LYS A 349 9.64 -20.24 -40.00
N LEU A 350 9.16 -19.86 -38.84
CA LEU A 350 9.95 -19.21 -37.81
C LEU A 350 10.92 -20.19 -37.16
N LEU A 351 10.48 -21.42 -36.79
CA LEU A 351 11.31 -22.47 -36.23
C LEU A 351 12.44 -22.91 -37.16
N GLY A 352 12.18 -22.88 -38.50
CA GLY A 352 13.19 -23.19 -39.49
C GLY A 352 14.30 -22.13 -39.65
N GLN A 353 14.10 -20.93 -39.07
CA GLN A 353 15.11 -19.87 -39.09
C GLN A 353 15.85 -19.73 -37.74
N LEU A 354 15.42 -20.48 -36.72
CA LEU A 354 16.07 -20.52 -35.41
C LEU A 354 17.01 -21.72 -35.32
N ASP A 355 18.25 -21.44 -34.95
CA ASP A 355 19.26 -22.42 -34.67
C ASP A 355 19.62 -22.47 -33.17
N HIS A 356 20.65 -23.24 -32.81
CA HIS A 356 21.15 -23.31 -31.43
C HIS A 356 22.05 -22.13 -31.05
N GLU A 357 22.30 -21.21 -32.00
CA GLU A 357 22.98 -19.93 -31.74
C GLU A 357 21.96 -18.82 -31.51
N PRO A 358 22.24 -17.88 -30.58
CA PRO A 358 21.35 -16.75 -30.31
C PRO A 358 21.16 -15.84 -31.51
N ILE A 359 19.91 -15.65 -31.96
CA ILE A 359 19.56 -14.78 -33.09
C ILE A 359 18.69 -13.63 -32.57
N HIS A 360 19.02 -12.38 -32.97
CA HIS A 360 18.23 -11.21 -32.60
C HIS A 360 16.88 -11.17 -33.34
N ILE A 361 15.83 -10.70 -32.66
CA ILE A 361 14.46 -10.66 -33.22
C ILE A 361 14.37 -9.92 -34.56
N ASP A 362 15.16 -8.88 -34.78
CA ASP A 362 15.19 -8.15 -36.06
C ASP A 362 15.74 -8.98 -37.22
N ASP A 363 16.68 -9.88 -36.93
CA ASP A 363 17.23 -10.79 -37.94
C ASP A 363 16.24 -11.92 -38.25
N ILE A 364 15.52 -12.43 -37.24
CA ILE A 364 14.41 -13.36 -37.42
C ILE A 364 13.33 -12.72 -38.34
N ARG A 365 12.96 -11.47 -38.06
CA ARG A 365 12.03 -10.72 -38.87
C ARG A 365 12.49 -10.60 -40.35
N ARG A 366 13.77 -10.25 -40.56
CA ARG A 366 14.31 -10.12 -41.92
C ARG A 366 14.30 -11.44 -42.68
N ARG A 367 14.61 -12.55 -42.02
CA ARG A 367 14.65 -13.89 -42.63
C ARG A 367 13.26 -14.47 -42.90
N THR A 368 12.28 -14.19 -42.03
CA THR A 368 10.91 -14.69 -42.15
C THR A 368 10.02 -13.82 -43.04
N ASN A 369 10.39 -12.54 -43.20
CA ASN A 369 9.60 -11.50 -43.86
C ASN A 369 8.20 -11.29 -43.25
N LEU A 370 8.05 -11.59 -41.92
CA LEU A 370 6.82 -11.39 -41.16
C LEU A 370 6.83 -10.02 -40.46
N PRO A 371 5.66 -9.41 -40.21
CA PRO A 371 5.56 -8.23 -39.36
C PRO A 371 6.13 -8.47 -37.99
N ILE A 372 6.75 -7.46 -37.34
CA ILE A 372 7.39 -7.59 -36.02
C ILE A 372 6.40 -8.05 -34.96
N THR A 373 5.15 -7.62 -35.02
CA THR A 373 4.07 -8.02 -34.11
C THR A 373 3.76 -9.52 -34.20
N GLU A 374 3.78 -10.07 -35.40
CA GLU A 374 3.56 -11.49 -35.66
C GLU A 374 4.75 -12.34 -35.22
N VAL A 375 5.97 -11.91 -35.51
CA VAL A 375 7.21 -12.55 -35.06
C VAL A 375 7.25 -12.60 -33.50
N SER A 376 6.93 -11.50 -32.82
CA SER A 376 6.89 -11.44 -31.37
C SER A 376 5.85 -12.39 -30.76
N SER A 377 4.64 -12.42 -31.34
CA SER A 377 3.56 -13.31 -30.89
C SER A 377 3.91 -14.78 -31.07
N LEU A 378 4.49 -15.14 -32.20
CA LEU A 378 4.92 -16.52 -32.51
C LEU A 378 6.10 -16.95 -31.62
N LEU A 379 7.07 -16.08 -31.36
CA LEU A 379 8.19 -16.38 -30.44
C LEU A 379 7.67 -16.63 -29.00
N THR A 380 6.72 -15.82 -28.52
CA THR A 380 6.11 -16.03 -27.20
C THR A 380 5.35 -17.36 -27.14
N LEU A 381 4.61 -17.71 -28.20
CA LEU A 381 3.89 -18.97 -28.28
C LEU A 381 4.85 -20.18 -28.29
N LEU A 382 5.94 -20.10 -29.06
CA LEU A 382 6.95 -21.16 -29.13
C LEU A 382 7.77 -21.29 -27.84
N GLU A 383 7.95 -20.19 -27.10
CA GLU A 383 8.58 -20.21 -25.77
C GLU A 383 7.65 -20.88 -24.75
N LEU A 384 6.34 -20.60 -24.77
CA LEU A 384 5.34 -21.30 -23.97
C LEU A 384 5.25 -22.80 -24.29
N LYS A 385 5.46 -23.17 -25.58
CA LYS A 385 5.54 -24.58 -26.03
C LYS A 385 6.90 -25.24 -25.66
N GLY A 386 7.86 -24.49 -25.11
CA GLY A 386 9.18 -25.00 -24.74
C GLY A 386 10.11 -25.31 -25.92
N MET A 387 9.80 -24.83 -27.12
CA MET A 387 10.55 -25.07 -28.34
C MET A 387 11.65 -24.04 -28.58
N VAL A 388 11.48 -22.83 -28.00
CA VAL A 388 12.37 -21.68 -28.12
C VAL A 388 12.63 -21.11 -26.71
N ARG A 389 13.78 -20.49 -26.50
CA ARG A 389 14.12 -19.77 -25.26
C ARG A 389 14.73 -18.42 -25.59
N GLN A 390 14.33 -17.40 -24.85
CA GLN A 390 15.00 -16.11 -24.89
C GLN A 390 16.32 -16.16 -24.10
N VAL A 391 17.39 -15.68 -24.73
CA VAL A 391 18.76 -15.66 -24.15
C VAL A 391 19.30 -14.23 -24.24
N GLY A 392 19.19 -13.47 -23.16
CA GLY A 392 19.58 -12.05 -23.13
C GLY A 392 18.54 -11.12 -23.79
N CYS A 393 18.94 -9.88 -24.10
CA CYS A 393 18.05 -8.88 -24.65
C CYS A 393 17.67 -9.21 -26.09
N MET A 394 16.39 -9.59 -26.36
CA MET A 394 15.79 -9.79 -27.68
C MET A 394 16.49 -10.85 -28.57
N HIS A 395 17.27 -11.79 -28.00
CA HIS A 395 17.88 -12.91 -28.69
C HIS A 395 17.17 -14.21 -28.33
N TYR A 396 16.94 -15.07 -29.32
CA TYR A 396 16.21 -16.33 -29.18
C TYR A 396 17.00 -17.50 -29.73
N VAL A 397 16.90 -18.66 -29.05
CA VAL A 397 17.54 -19.93 -29.48
C VAL A 397 16.50 -21.04 -29.50
N ARG A 398 16.68 -21.98 -30.41
CA ARG A 398 15.88 -23.21 -30.46
C ARG A 398 16.38 -24.21 -29.40
N ILE A 399 15.45 -24.79 -28.63
CA ILE A 399 15.74 -25.79 -27.62
C ILE A 399 15.80 -27.18 -28.30
N ARG A 400 16.81 -27.99 -27.98
CA ARG A 400 16.86 -29.39 -28.40
C ARG A 400 15.83 -30.19 -27.63
N GLU A 401 14.99 -30.96 -28.33
CA GLU A 401 14.22 -32.03 -27.68
C GLU A 401 15.17 -33.04 -27.05
N ALA A 402 15.07 -33.23 -25.73
CA ALA A 402 15.75 -34.31 -25.05
C ALA A 402 15.13 -35.63 -25.54
N SER A 403 15.84 -36.43 -26.28
CA SER A 403 15.44 -37.79 -26.64
C SER A 403 15.15 -38.56 -25.34
N PRO A 404 14.02 -39.29 -25.23
CA PRO A 404 13.74 -40.12 -24.07
C PRO A 404 14.81 -41.23 -23.97
N VAL A 405 15.60 -41.19 -22.89
CA VAL A 405 16.48 -42.31 -22.53
C VAL A 405 15.60 -43.44 -22.05
N TYR A 406 15.32 -44.42 -22.90
CA TYR A 406 14.88 -45.73 -22.47
C TYR A 406 16.06 -46.41 -21.78
N GLY A 407 16.05 -46.46 -20.47
CA GLY A 407 16.91 -47.29 -19.64
C GLY A 407 16.38 -48.71 -19.59
N SER A 408 17.20 -49.62 -20.01
CA SER A 408 17.10 -51.11 -19.81
C SER A 408 17.25 -51.46 -18.33
#